data_10e1726306f44f812692d99343b65351
#
_entry.id   10e1726306f44f812692d99343b65351
#
_cell.length_a   1.000
_cell.length_b   1.000
_cell.length_c   1.000
_cell.angle_alpha   90.00
_cell.angle_beta   90.00
_cell.angle_gamma   90.00
#
_symmetry.space_group_name_H-M   'P 1'
#
loop_
_entity.id
_entity.type
_entity.pdbx_description
1 polymer ?
#
loop_
_entity_poly.entity_id
_entity_poly.type
_entity_poly.pdbx_seq_one_letter_code
_entity_poly.pdbx_strand_id
1 'polypeptide(L)'
;MAAIDCDGLVVRYGTKTAVDGLSLRAEPGQVLALLGPNGAGKTTTVETLEGYRRRHGGTVRVLGLDPGQNQRRLAARMGVMLQDGGVYPVLGARRALRLFARYYAAPADPEALLERVGLTAVAATPWRRLSGGEKQRLALALALVGRPEVVFLDEPTAGVDPEGRLVIRDIVAGLKADGVCVVLTTHELPEAERLADEVVILAGGRAVARGTVAELAAGAAGTAIRFAGPPGLDTAAVATAVGVADDDVVEEGPGRYVVAGVASADRLARLAGWLEEQNLPLADLRTGGGSLEEAYLGALRAVADRP
;
A
#
# COMPACT_ATOMS: atom_id res chain seq x y z
N MET A 1 16.93 9.49 12.92
CA MET A 1 17.70 8.94 11.78
C MET A 1 16.76 8.04 11.02
N ALA A 2 16.58 8.25 9.73
CA ALA A 2 15.66 7.45 8.93
C ALA A 2 15.99 5.95 9.02
N ALA A 3 14.97 5.11 9.07
CA ALA A 3 15.13 3.66 9.00
C ALA A 3 15.52 3.23 7.59
N ILE A 4 14.96 3.90 6.58
CA ILE A 4 15.31 3.72 5.17
C ILE A 4 15.58 5.09 4.56
N ASP A 5 16.67 5.20 3.81
CA ASP A 5 17.06 6.38 3.05
C ASP A 5 17.62 5.90 1.69
N CYS A 6 16.90 6.22 0.63
CA CYS A 6 17.20 5.82 -0.74
C CYS A 6 17.15 7.06 -1.64
N ASP A 7 18.22 7.34 -2.33
CA ASP A 7 18.33 8.49 -3.24
C ASP A 7 18.85 8.08 -4.61
N GLY A 8 18.05 8.41 -5.64
CA GLY A 8 18.38 8.18 -7.04
C GLY A 8 18.61 6.73 -7.43
N LEU A 9 17.90 5.76 -6.80
CA LEU A 9 18.11 4.33 -7.04
C LEU A 9 17.88 3.97 -8.51
N VAL A 10 18.88 3.31 -9.11
CA VAL A 10 18.79 2.72 -10.45
C VAL A 10 19.09 1.23 -10.39
N VAL A 11 18.19 0.42 -10.98
CA VAL A 11 18.38 -1.03 -11.12
C VAL A 11 18.04 -1.46 -12.54
N ARG A 12 18.91 -2.29 -13.14
CA ARG A 12 18.79 -2.75 -14.53
C ARG A 12 18.86 -4.27 -14.63
N TYR A 13 18.15 -4.83 -15.61
CA TYR A 13 18.21 -6.21 -16.04
C TYR A 13 18.55 -6.23 -17.53
N GLY A 14 19.82 -6.46 -17.86
CA GLY A 14 20.28 -6.29 -19.23
C GLY A 14 20.04 -4.87 -19.74
N THR A 15 19.23 -4.75 -20.79
CA THR A 15 18.85 -3.45 -21.37
C THR A 15 17.66 -2.79 -20.69
N LYS A 16 16.89 -3.54 -19.87
CA LYS A 16 15.69 -3.02 -19.21
C LYS A 16 16.04 -2.34 -17.89
N THR A 17 15.68 -1.06 -17.74
CA THR A 17 15.73 -0.36 -16.46
C THR A 17 14.46 -0.67 -15.69
N ALA A 18 14.58 -1.36 -14.57
CA ALA A 18 13.45 -1.76 -13.72
C ALA A 18 13.13 -0.73 -12.63
N VAL A 19 14.15 0.00 -12.16
CA VAL A 19 14.00 1.15 -11.27
C VAL A 19 14.90 2.26 -11.82
N ASP A 20 14.37 3.46 -11.94
CA ASP A 20 15.01 4.57 -12.64
C ASP A 20 14.93 5.86 -11.83
N GLY A 21 15.95 6.12 -11.02
CA GLY A 21 16.10 7.34 -10.24
C GLY A 21 15.12 7.44 -9.05
N LEU A 22 14.73 6.30 -8.44
CA LEU A 22 13.79 6.30 -7.32
C LEU A 22 14.45 6.84 -6.04
N SER A 23 13.81 7.86 -5.44
CA SER A 23 14.15 8.34 -4.09
C SER A 23 12.96 8.12 -3.16
N LEU A 24 13.24 7.53 -1.99
CA LEU A 24 12.26 7.30 -0.93
C LEU A 24 12.93 7.33 0.45
N ARG A 25 12.14 7.65 1.46
CA ARG A 25 12.59 7.70 2.85
C ARG A 25 11.49 7.19 3.75
N ALA A 26 11.86 6.43 4.79
CA ALA A 26 10.94 5.99 5.82
C ALA A 26 11.59 6.12 7.20
N GLU A 27 10.80 6.56 8.17
CA GLU A 27 11.26 6.76 9.55
C GLU A 27 10.90 5.54 10.42
N PRO A 28 11.56 5.35 11.58
CA PRO A 28 11.13 4.38 12.58
C PRO A 28 9.66 4.62 12.99
N GLY A 29 8.89 3.53 13.12
CA GLY A 29 7.45 3.63 13.44
C GLY A 29 6.58 4.17 12.32
N GLN A 30 7.05 4.16 11.08
CA GLN A 30 6.30 4.56 9.90
C GLN A 30 5.95 3.34 9.04
N VAL A 31 4.77 3.35 8.46
CA VAL A 31 4.34 2.39 7.44
C VAL A 31 4.40 3.08 6.07
N LEU A 32 5.34 2.65 5.23
CA LEU A 32 5.49 3.10 3.84
C LEU A 32 4.91 2.05 2.88
N ALA A 33 3.91 2.44 2.09
CA ALA A 33 3.35 1.58 1.04
C ALA A 33 3.95 1.91 -0.33
N LEU A 34 4.39 0.88 -1.04
CA LEU A 34 4.77 0.95 -2.44
C LEU A 34 3.63 0.41 -3.31
N LEU A 35 2.95 1.28 -4.02
CA LEU A 35 1.87 0.96 -4.95
C LEU A 35 2.35 0.97 -6.39
N GLY A 36 1.69 0.22 -7.26
CA GLY A 36 1.97 0.26 -8.69
C GLY A 36 1.51 -1.02 -9.39
N PRO A 37 1.37 -1.00 -10.72
CA PRO A 37 1.03 -2.19 -11.49
C PRO A 37 2.15 -3.24 -11.45
N ASN A 38 1.86 -4.44 -11.96
CA ASN A 38 2.87 -5.47 -12.12
C ASN A 38 3.98 -4.98 -13.05
N GLY A 39 5.24 -5.21 -12.63
CA GLY A 39 6.40 -4.72 -13.37
C GLY A 39 6.77 -3.24 -13.14
N ALA A 40 6.08 -2.53 -12.25
CA ALA A 40 6.40 -1.14 -11.90
C ALA A 40 7.74 -0.94 -11.17
N GLY A 41 8.36 -2.03 -10.69
CA GLY A 41 9.62 -1.98 -9.96
C GLY A 41 9.51 -2.18 -8.44
N LYS A 42 8.32 -2.47 -7.89
CA LYS A 42 8.09 -2.66 -6.45
C LYS A 42 9.01 -3.73 -5.84
N THR A 43 8.90 -4.97 -6.30
CA THR A 43 9.72 -6.10 -5.80
C THR A 43 11.21 -5.84 -6.00
N THR A 44 11.61 -5.28 -7.16
CA THR A 44 13.00 -4.92 -7.43
C THR A 44 13.52 -3.87 -6.44
N THR A 45 12.69 -2.90 -6.07
CA THR A 45 13.01 -1.88 -5.06
C THR A 45 13.19 -2.56 -3.70
N VAL A 46 12.21 -3.35 -3.25
CA VAL A 46 12.26 -4.06 -1.96
C VAL A 46 13.48 -4.98 -1.88
N GLU A 47 13.72 -5.85 -2.88
CA GLU A 47 14.91 -6.72 -2.93
C GLU A 47 16.24 -5.95 -2.87
N THR A 48 16.25 -4.70 -3.38
CA THR A 48 17.47 -3.85 -3.31
C THR A 48 17.64 -3.27 -1.90
N LEU A 49 16.55 -2.87 -1.25
CA LEU A 49 16.56 -2.42 0.16
C LEU A 49 16.96 -3.56 1.11
N GLU A 50 16.57 -4.78 0.83
CA GLU A 50 16.93 -6.00 1.56
C GLU A 50 18.39 -6.43 1.34
N GLY A 51 19.04 -5.91 0.27
CA GLY A 51 20.40 -6.28 -0.12
C GLY A 51 20.52 -7.55 -0.95
N TYR A 52 19.39 -8.12 -1.40
CA TYR A 52 19.40 -9.27 -2.33
C TYR A 52 19.69 -8.85 -3.77
N ARG A 53 19.40 -7.58 -4.10
CA ARG A 53 19.60 -7.05 -5.45
C ARG A 53 20.68 -5.98 -5.46
N ARG A 54 21.60 -6.09 -6.43
CA ARG A 54 22.61 -5.06 -6.63
C ARG A 54 22.01 -3.86 -7.37
N ARG A 55 22.22 -2.66 -6.82
CA ARG A 55 21.92 -1.41 -7.52
C ARG A 55 22.97 -1.08 -8.58
N HIS A 56 22.57 -0.30 -9.58
CA HIS A 56 23.43 0.19 -10.65
C HIS A 56 23.72 1.69 -10.52
N GLY A 57 22.94 2.41 -9.69
CA GLY A 57 23.13 3.82 -9.39
C GLY A 57 22.41 4.22 -8.12
N GLY A 58 22.66 5.44 -7.66
CA GLY A 58 22.10 6.00 -6.44
C GLY A 58 22.69 5.46 -5.15
N THR A 59 22.13 5.91 -4.03
CA THR A 59 22.53 5.48 -2.68
C THR A 59 21.36 4.84 -1.96
N VAL A 60 21.66 3.81 -1.16
CA VAL A 60 20.67 3.12 -0.32
C VAL A 60 21.27 2.91 1.06
N ARG A 61 20.51 3.30 2.08
CA ARG A 61 20.83 3.02 3.48
C ARG A 61 19.60 2.45 4.18
N VAL A 62 19.78 1.35 4.87
CA VAL A 62 18.80 0.73 5.74
C VAL A 62 19.42 0.66 7.13
N LEU A 63 18.75 1.24 8.14
CA LEU A 63 19.28 1.40 9.50
C LEU A 63 20.70 2.01 9.51
N GLY A 64 20.94 2.97 8.59
CA GLY A 64 22.22 3.64 8.40
C GLY A 64 23.30 2.86 7.66
N LEU A 65 23.06 1.60 7.28
CA LEU A 65 24.01 0.72 6.59
C LEU A 65 23.64 0.55 5.11
N ASP A 66 24.66 0.40 4.26
CA ASP A 66 24.49 0.02 2.86
C ASP A 66 24.13 -1.49 2.77
N PRO A 67 22.92 -1.86 2.31
CA PRO A 67 22.51 -3.26 2.28
C PRO A 67 23.34 -4.12 1.33
N GLY A 68 23.87 -3.54 0.26
CA GLY A 68 24.75 -4.26 -0.67
C GLY A 68 26.11 -4.66 -0.08
N GLN A 69 26.54 -4.03 1.02
CA GLN A 69 27.80 -4.29 1.69
C GLN A 69 27.63 -4.91 3.09
N ASN A 70 26.48 -4.71 3.73
CA ASN A 70 26.25 -5.06 5.11
C ASN A 70 25.07 -6.03 5.31
N GLN A 71 24.72 -6.83 4.31
CA GLN A 71 23.55 -7.71 4.35
C GLN A 71 23.51 -8.60 5.60
N ARG A 72 24.62 -9.22 6.01
CA ARG A 72 24.68 -10.07 7.22
C ARG A 72 24.34 -9.31 8.50
N ARG A 73 24.77 -8.05 8.62
CA ARG A 73 24.49 -7.21 9.79
C ARG A 73 23.02 -6.75 9.79
N LEU A 74 22.48 -6.49 8.62
CA LEU A 74 21.10 -6.09 8.42
C LEU A 74 20.13 -7.26 8.61
N ALA A 75 20.47 -8.45 8.13
CA ALA A 75 19.62 -9.64 8.22
C ALA A 75 19.18 -9.98 9.67
N ALA A 76 20.01 -9.64 10.66
CA ALA A 76 19.68 -9.83 12.08
C ALA A 76 18.68 -8.77 12.60
N ARG A 77 18.49 -7.67 11.88
CA ARG A 77 17.68 -6.50 12.28
C ARG A 77 16.50 -6.24 11.33
N MET A 78 16.39 -7.02 10.26
CA MET A 78 15.33 -6.92 9.27
C MET A 78 14.45 -8.16 9.29
N GLY A 79 13.16 -7.97 9.13
CA GLY A 79 12.20 -9.03 8.82
C GLY A 79 11.81 -8.96 7.35
N VAL A 80 11.74 -10.11 6.70
CA VAL A 80 11.33 -10.19 5.30
C VAL A 80 10.22 -11.23 5.18
N MET A 81 9.07 -10.79 4.69
CA MET A 81 7.97 -11.66 4.34
C MET A 81 7.99 -11.88 2.82
N LEU A 82 8.37 -13.07 2.41
CA LEU A 82 8.42 -13.46 1.00
C LEU A 82 7.01 -13.71 0.47
N GLN A 83 6.76 -13.36 -0.78
CA GLN A 83 5.49 -13.61 -1.47
C GLN A 83 5.18 -15.10 -1.57
N ASP A 84 6.18 -15.94 -1.84
CA ASP A 84 6.05 -17.37 -1.94
C ASP A 84 7.23 -18.12 -1.30
N GLY A 85 6.95 -19.26 -0.66
CA GLY A 85 7.98 -20.20 -0.20
C GLY A 85 8.54 -19.88 1.18
N GLY A 86 9.82 -20.20 1.38
CA GLY A 86 10.55 -19.96 2.64
C GLY A 86 10.34 -21.03 3.72
N VAL A 87 9.33 -21.91 3.62
CA VAL A 87 9.04 -22.95 4.60
C VAL A 87 9.03 -24.32 3.93
N TYR A 88 9.67 -25.30 4.56
CA TYR A 88 9.62 -26.69 4.09
C TYR A 88 8.19 -27.22 4.09
N PRO A 89 7.69 -27.81 2.99
CA PRO A 89 6.29 -28.21 2.83
C PRO A 89 5.73 -29.14 3.91
N VAL A 90 6.59 -29.94 4.54
CA VAL A 90 6.23 -30.91 5.59
C VAL A 90 6.33 -30.35 7.01
N LEU A 91 6.88 -29.13 7.16
CA LEU A 91 7.10 -28.53 8.47
C LEU A 91 5.82 -27.85 8.97
N GLY A 92 5.40 -28.15 10.19
CA GLY A 92 4.27 -27.48 10.84
C GLY A 92 4.66 -26.06 11.32
N ALA A 93 3.68 -25.17 11.44
CA ALA A 93 3.87 -23.76 11.79
C ALA A 93 4.73 -23.57 13.06
N ARG A 94 4.41 -24.28 14.15
CA ARG A 94 5.20 -24.23 15.40
C ARG A 94 6.65 -24.63 15.20
N ARG A 95 6.89 -25.70 14.43
CA ARG A 95 8.26 -26.18 14.16
C ARG A 95 9.03 -25.20 13.28
N ALA A 96 8.35 -24.57 12.32
CA ALA A 96 8.96 -23.54 11.49
C ALA A 96 9.42 -22.35 12.35
N LEU A 97 8.55 -21.79 13.19
CA LEU A 97 8.91 -20.66 14.08
C LEU A 97 10.03 -21.01 15.03
N ARG A 98 10.00 -22.21 15.65
CA ARG A 98 11.08 -22.67 16.54
C ARG A 98 12.41 -22.87 15.79
N LEU A 99 12.36 -23.32 14.54
CA LEU A 99 13.57 -23.46 13.70
C LEU A 99 14.16 -22.09 13.40
N PHE A 100 13.34 -21.14 12.92
CA PHE A 100 13.80 -19.81 12.56
C PHE A 100 14.27 -19.03 13.80
N ALA A 101 13.64 -19.20 14.96
CA ALA A 101 14.08 -18.58 16.21
C ALA A 101 15.53 -18.92 16.57
N ARG A 102 16.03 -20.10 16.18
CA ARG A 102 17.42 -20.50 16.45
C ARG A 102 18.48 -19.72 15.67
N TYR A 103 18.09 -18.98 14.63
CA TYR A 103 19.01 -18.12 13.87
C TYR A 103 19.28 -16.78 14.55
N TYR A 104 18.51 -16.43 15.59
CA TYR A 104 18.61 -15.13 16.25
C TYR A 104 19.08 -15.28 17.70
N ALA A 105 19.85 -14.31 18.18
CA ALA A 105 20.38 -14.32 19.56
C ALA A 105 19.29 -14.05 20.60
N ALA A 106 18.31 -13.21 20.26
CA ALA A 106 17.20 -12.81 21.14
C ALA A 106 15.86 -12.86 20.38
N PRO A 107 15.39 -14.06 19.97
CA PRO A 107 14.17 -14.17 19.19
C PRO A 107 12.91 -13.79 19.99
N ALA A 108 11.84 -13.50 19.28
CA ALA A 108 10.51 -13.49 19.86
C ALA A 108 10.10 -14.93 20.26
N ASP A 109 9.22 -15.04 21.25
CA ASP A 109 8.68 -16.34 21.65
C ASP A 109 7.82 -16.94 20.52
N PRO A 110 8.15 -18.13 19.98
CA PRO A 110 7.39 -18.79 18.93
C PRO A 110 5.93 -19.06 19.27
N GLU A 111 5.62 -19.34 20.55
CA GLU A 111 4.24 -19.60 20.95
C GLU A 111 3.42 -18.29 20.99
N ALA A 112 4.00 -17.21 21.49
CA ALA A 112 3.37 -15.88 21.44
C ALA A 112 3.14 -15.40 20.01
N LEU A 113 4.07 -15.68 19.09
CA LEU A 113 3.89 -15.36 17.68
C LEU A 113 2.77 -16.20 17.04
N LEU A 114 2.66 -17.50 17.35
CA LEU A 114 1.57 -18.33 16.88
C LEU A 114 0.20 -17.81 17.32
N GLU A 115 0.11 -17.39 18.58
CA GLU A 115 -1.11 -16.78 19.12
C GLU A 115 -1.43 -15.46 18.42
N ARG A 116 -0.43 -14.58 18.29
CA ARG A 116 -0.56 -13.26 17.68
C ARG A 116 -1.05 -13.33 16.22
N VAL A 117 -0.64 -14.35 15.46
CA VAL A 117 -1.09 -14.55 14.07
C VAL A 117 -2.31 -15.48 13.93
N GLY A 118 -2.92 -15.91 15.06
CA GLY A 118 -4.12 -16.75 15.06
C GLY A 118 -3.91 -18.15 14.48
N LEU A 119 -2.72 -18.76 14.68
CA LEU A 119 -2.37 -20.08 14.13
C LEU A 119 -2.24 -21.19 15.19
N THR A 120 -2.62 -20.93 16.43
CA THR A 120 -2.47 -21.92 17.54
C THR A 120 -3.20 -23.22 17.25
N ALA A 121 -4.43 -23.16 16.73
CA ALA A 121 -5.23 -24.35 16.39
C ALA A 121 -4.62 -25.23 15.29
N VAL A 122 -3.87 -24.62 14.36
CA VAL A 122 -3.24 -25.29 13.21
C VAL A 122 -1.72 -25.39 13.33
N ALA A 123 -1.17 -25.16 14.53
CA ALA A 123 0.28 -25.08 14.78
C ALA A 123 1.06 -26.34 14.39
N ALA A 124 0.42 -27.52 14.41
CA ALA A 124 1.00 -28.78 13.98
C ALA A 124 0.77 -29.11 12.49
N THR A 125 -0.13 -28.36 11.82
CA THR A 125 -0.49 -28.60 10.41
C THR A 125 0.70 -28.32 9.50
N PRO A 126 1.11 -29.25 8.63
CA PRO A 126 2.20 -29.03 7.67
C PRO A 126 1.89 -27.85 6.73
N TRP A 127 2.92 -27.06 6.38
CA TRP A 127 2.82 -25.90 5.49
C TRP A 127 1.99 -26.17 4.22
N ARG A 128 2.25 -27.30 3.56
CA ARG A 128 1.52 -27.68 2.32
C ARG A 128 0.01 -27.80 2.49
N ARG A 129 -0.48 -28.00 3.73
CA ARG A 129 -1.89 -28.19 4.07
C ARG A 129 -2.55 -26.96 4.66
N LEU A 130 -1.78 -25.92 4.95
CA LEU A 130 -2.31 -24.65 5.38
C LEU A 130 -3.05 -23.96 4.21
N SER A 131 -4.12 -23.26 4.52
CA SER A 131 -4.80 -22.34 3.58
C SER A 131 -3.87 -21.21 3.13
N GLY A 132 -4.23 -20.47 2.08
CA GLY A 132 -3.46 -19.31 1.61
C GLY A 132 -3.29 -18.27 2.72
N GLY A 133 -4.38 -17.90 3.41
CA GLY A 133 -4.34 -16.95 4.51
C GLY A 133 -3.53 -17.42 5.71
N GLU A 134 -3.59 -18.72 6.07
CA GLU A 134 -2.76 -19.27 7.15
C GLU A 134 -1.26 -19.26 6.77
N LYS A 135 -0.93 -19.53 5.51
CA LYS A 135 0.45 -19.43 5.02
C LYS A 135 0.96 -18.00 5.10
N GLN A 136 0.13 -17.03 4.70
CA GLN A 136 0.48 -15.62 4.73
C GLN A 136 0.73 -15.15 6.17
N ARG A 137 -0.15 -15.52 7.12
CA ARG A 137 0.03 -15.19 8.54
C ARG A 137 1.27 -15.89 9.14
N LEU A 138 1.58 -17.12 8.72
CA LEU A 138 2.82 -17.76 9.16
C LEU A 138 4.07 -17.09 8.57
N ALA A 139 4.05 -16.68 7.30
CA ALA A 139 5.14 -15.94 6.68
C ALA A 139 5.40 -14.60 7.42
N LEU A 140 4.33 -13.90 7.78
CA LEU A 140 4.43 -12.70 8.62
C LEU A 140 5.06 -13.02 9.98
N ALA A 141 4.61 -14.07 10.69
CA ALA A 141 5.20 -14.46 11.96
C ALA A 141 6.69 -14.80 11.87
N LEU A 142 7.11 -15.45 10.77
CA LEU A 142 8.51 -15.77 10.50
C LEU A 142 9.34 -14.50 10.26
N ALA A 143 8.80 -13.50 9.60
CA ALA A 143 9.45 -12.20 9.43
C ALA A 143 9.67 -11.47 10.77
N LEU A 144 8.81 -11.73 11.76
CA LEU A 144 8.85 -11.08 13.07
C LEU A 144 9.69 -11.82 14.12
N VAL A 145 10.09 -13.06 13.85
CA VAL A 145 10.76 -13.91 14.87
C VAL A 145 12.07 -13.31 15.39
N GLY A 146 12.78 -12.54 14.54
CA GLY A 146 14.04 -11.88 14.90
C GLY A 146 13.89 -10.56 15.68
N ARG A 147 12.68 -10.11 16.01
CA ARG A 147 12.40 -8.77 16.57
C ARG A 147 13.03 -7.66 15.72
N PRO A 148 12.62 -7.54 14.47
CA PRO A 148 13.25 -6.63 13.52
C PRO A 148 12.98 -5.16 13.87
N GLU A 149 13.88 -4.28 13.44
CA GLU A 149 13.71 -2.82 13.46
C GLU A 149 13.09 -2.29 12.15
N VAL A 150 13.22 -3.08 11.07
CA VAL A 150 12.57 -2.82 9.76
C VAL A 150 11.95 -4.12 9.26
N VAL A 151 10.73 -4.05 8.73
CA VAL A 151 10.03 -5.22 8.13
C VAL A 151 9.63 -4.88 6.70
N PHE A 152 9.94 -5.80 5.79
CA PHE A 152 9.48 -5.77 4.41
C PHE A 152 8.36 -6.80 4.24
N LEU A 153 7.19 -6.36 3.77
CA LEU A 153 5.99 -7.18 3.60
C LEU A 153 5.56 -7.12 2.12
N ASP A 154 5.79 -8.21 1.39
CA ASP A 154 5.37 -8.28 -0.01
C ASP A 154 3.94 -8.85 -0.08
N GLU A 155 2.98 -7.99 -0.45
CA GLU A 155 1.55 -8.28 -0.56
C GLU A 155 0.96 -9.04 0.66
N PRO A 156 1.07 -8.50 1.89
CA PRO A 156 0.78 -9.24 3.12
C PRO A 156 -0.67 -9.72 3.26
N THR A 157 -1.62 -9.07 2.59
CA THR A 157 -3.05 -9.36 2.66
C THR A 157 -3.61 -10.10 1.43
N ALA A 158 -2.75 -10.38 0.42
CA ALA A 158 -3.18 -11.04 -0.80
C ALA A 158 -3.72 -12.45 -0.53
N GLY A 159 -4.94 -12.72 -1.00
CA GLY A 159 -5.58 -14.03 -0.83
C GLY A 159 -5.95 -14.39 0.62
N VAL A 160 -5.94 -13.41 1.53
CA VAL A 160 -6.32 -13.59 2.92
C VAL A 160 -7.79 -13.23 3.11
N ASP A 161 -8.52 -14.04 3.86
CA ASP A 161 -9.91 -13.80 4.24
C ASP A 161 -10.06 -12.54 5.13
N PRO A 162 -11.26 -11.96 5.26
CA PRO A 162 -11.47 -10.71 6.01
C PRO A 162 -10.98 -10.77 7.47
N GLU A 163 -11.17 -11.88 8.18
CA GLU A 163 -10.68 -12.04 9.56
C GLU A 163 -9.15 -12.04 9.62
N GLY A 164 -8.50 -12.78 8.72
CA GLY A 164 -7.05 -12.82 8.62
C GLY A 164 -6.46 -11.46 8.26
N ARG A 165 -7.14 -10.66 7.42
CA ARG A 165 -6.73 -9.29 7.12
C ARG A 165 -6.76 -8.39 8.37
N LEU A 166 -7.76 -8.53 9.25
CA LEU A 166 -7.81 -7.80 10.52
C LEU A 166 -6.60 -8.16 11.40
N VAL A 167 -6.28 -9.44 11.53
CA VAL A 167 -5.09 -9.89 12.27
C VAL A 167 -3.80 -9.26 11.73
N ILE A 168 -3.63 -9.24 10.41
CA ILE A 168 -2.45 -8.63 9.78
C ILE A 168 -2.39 -7.12 10.05
N ARG A 169 -3.52 -6.42 9.95
CA ARG A 169 -3.61 -4.97 10.25
C ARG A 169 -3.25 -4.66 11.70
N ASP A 170 -3.76 -5.43 12.66
CA ASP A 170 -3.45 -5.26 14.08
C ASP A 170 -1.96 -5.49 14.35
N ILE A 171 -1.35 -6.47 13.66
CA ILE A 171 0.08 -6.72 13.75
C ILE A 171 0.87 -5.54 13.20
N VAL A 172 0.53 -5.00 12.03
CA VAL A 172 1.21 -3.85 11.42
C VAL A 172 1.06 -2.61 12.30
N ALA A 173 -0.14 -2.36 12.85
CA ALA A 173 -0.36 -1.27 13.79
C ALA A 173 0.48 -1.41 15.07
N GLY A 174 0.60 -2.63 15.61
CA GLY A 174 1.46 -2.92 16.74
C GLY A 174 2.94 -2.70 16.45
N LEU A 175 3.43 -3.13 15.27
CA LEU A 175 4.81 -2.89 14.84
C LEU A 175 5.12 -1.40 14.76
N LYS A 176 4.21 -0.61 14.18
CA LYS A 176 4.32 0.84 14.12
C LYS A 176 4.41 1.46 15.53
N ALA A 177 3.54 1.03 16.45
CA ALA A 177 3.55 1.50 17.83
C ALA A 177 4.84 1.14 18.58
N ASP A 178 5.44 -0.01 18.27
CA ASP A 178 6.73 -0.48 18.78
C ASP A 178 7.93 0.24 18.14
N GLY A 179 7.71 1.19 17.22
CA GLY A 179 8.76 1.95 16.55
C GLY A 179 9.42 1.21 15.38
N VAL A 180 8.85 0.09 14.93
CA VAL A 180 9.35 -0.66 13.76
C VAL A 180 8.95 0.05 12.47
N CYS A 181 9.91 0.25 11.57
CA CYS A 181 9.59 0.72 10.22
C CYS A 181 9.02 -0.43 9.39
N VAL A 182 7.88 -0.21 8.74
CA VAL A 182 7.23 -1.20 7.87
C VAL A 182 7.23 -0.69 6.44
N VAL A 183 7.79 -1.46 5.52
CA VAL A 183 7.64 -1.24 4.08
C VAL A 183 6.76 -2.34 3.53
N LEU A 184 5.65 -1.98 2.93
CA LEU A 184 4.77 -2.96 2.30
C LEU A 184 4.59 -2.68 0.82
N THR A 185 4.49 -3.74 0.03
CA THR A 185 3.99 -3.64 -1.34
C THR A 185 2.55 -4.10 -1.36
N THR A 186 1.73 -3.46 -2.15
CA THR A 186 0.38 -3.94 -2.42
C THR A 186 -0.12 -3.39 -3.75
N HIS A 187 -1.07 -4.08 -4.35
CA HIS A 187 -1.89 -3.58 -5.44
C HIS A 187 -3.33 -3.31 -4.97
N GLU A 188 -3.67 -3.66 -3.72
CA GLU A 188 -4.97 -3.40 -3.10
C GLU A 188 -4.97 -2.00 -2.46
N LEU A 189 -5.55 -1.02 -3.14
CA LEU A 189 -5.64 0.37 -2.67
C LEU A 189 -6.32 0.51 -1.30
N PRO A 190 -7.44 -0.21 -1.00
CA PRO A 190 -8.07 -0.11 0.32
C PRO A 190 -7.17 -0.58 1.47
N GLU A 191 -6.22 -1.48 1.21
CA GLU A 191 -5.24 -1.91 2.23
C GLU A 191 -4.19 -0.82 2.47
N ALA A 192 -3.69 -0.20 1.40
CA ALA A 192 -2.77 0.93 1.53
C ALA A 192 -3.41 2.09 2.29
N GLU A 193 -4.68 2.44 1.99
CA GLU A 193 -5.42 3.49 2.69
C GLU A 193 -5.55 3.25 4.20
N ARG A 194 -5.65 1.98 4.62
CA ARG A 194 -5.83 1.62 6.03
C ARG A 194 -4.53 1.47 6.81
N LEU A 195 -3.46 1.11 6.14
CA LEU A 195 -2.20 0.73 6.79
C LEU A 195 -1.13 1.80 6.67
N ALA A 196 -1.06 2.51 5.52
CA ALA A 196 0.07 3.36 5.21
C ALA A 196 -0.03 4.75 5.84
N ASP A 197 1.09 5.23 6.37
CA ASP A 197 1.28 6.65 6.70
C ASP A 197 1.69 7.43 5.46
N GLU A 198 2.47 6.81 4.60
CA GLU A 198 2.95 7.40 3.37
C GLU A 198 2.87 6.37 2.23
N VAL A 199 2.51 6.84 1.07
CA VAL A 199 2.35 6.03 -0.15
C VAL A 199 3.28 6.57 -1.22
N VAL A 200 3.98 5.66 -1.91
CA VAL A 200 4.73 5.94 -3.13
C VAL A 200 4.11 5.15 -4.27
N ILE A 201 3.60 5.84 -5.26
CA ILE A 201 3.05 5.23 -6.48
C ILE A 201 4.18 5.09 -7.49
N LEU A 202 4.44 3.85 -7.90
CA LEU A 202 5.47 3.49 -8.87
C LEU A 202 4.84 3.18 -10.24
N ALA A 203 5.39 3.75 -11.29
CA ALA A 203 5.08 3.39 -12.68
C ALA A 203 6.34 3.50 -13.54
N GLY A 204 6.58 2.52 -14.41
CA GLY A 204 7.76 2.51 -15.29
C GLY A 204 9.11 2.61 -14.56
N GLY A 205 9.20 2.10 -13.34
CA GLY A 205 10.41 2.14 -12.51
C GLY A 205 10.65 3.47 -11.78
N ARG A 206 9.72 4.42 -11.83
CA ARG A 206 9.84 5.76 -11.22
C ARG A 206 8.73 5.99 -10.20
N ALA A 207 9.00 6.82 -9.19
CA ALA A 207 7.95 7.37 -8.36
C ALA A 207 7.19 8.44 -9.17
N VAL A 208 5.90 8.23 -9.35
CA VAL A 208 5.03 9.16 -10.12
C VAL A 208 4.16 10.01 -9.20
N ALA A 209 3.90 9.54 -7.97
CA ALA A 209 3.28 10.32 -6.91
C ALA A 209 3.79 9.82 -5.55
N ARG A 210 3.86 10.70 -4.56
CA ARG A 210 4.27 10.42 -3.20
C ARG A 210 3.58 11.37 -2.23
N GLY A 211 3.14 10.86 -1.10
CA GLY A 211 2.54 11.64 -0.01
C GLY A 211 1.75 10.76 0.94
N THR A 212 1.12 11.36 1.92
CA THR A 212 0.11 10.69 2.73
C THR A 212 -1.12 10.34 1.88
N VAL A 213 -1.92 9.38 2.34
CA VAL A 213 -3.19 9.03 1.66
C VAL A 213 -4.06 10.29 1.47
N ALA A 214 -4.13 11.14 2.48
CA ALA A 214 -4.92 12.37 2.43
C ALA A 214 -4.38 13.40 1.40
N GLU A 215 -3.06 13.59 1.33
CA GLU A 215 -2.42 14.48 0.36
C GLU A 215 -2.61 13.99 -1.07
N LEU A 216 -2.41 12.69 -1.31
CA LEU A 216 -2.60 12.09 -2.63
C LEU A 216 -4.06 12.19 -3.08
N ALA A 217 -5.00 11.87 -2.19
CA ALA A 217 -6.42 12.00 -2.44
C ALA A 217 -6.81 13.46 -2.72
N ALA A 218 -6.30 14.42 -1.96
CA ALA A 218 -6.54 15.85 -2.18
C ALA A 218 -5.93 16.34 -3.52
N GLY A 219 -4.76 15.84 -3.89
CA GLY A 219 -4.09 16.20 -5.15
C GLY A 219 -4.75 15.62 -6.40
N ALA A 220 -5.41 14.46 -6.28
CA ALA A 220 -6.11 13.81 -7.39
C ALA A 220 -7.48 14.41 -7.66
N ALA A 221 -8.13 14.89 -6.62
CA ALA A 221 -9.35 15.63 -6.77
C ALA A 221 -9.02 17.10 -7.01
N GLY A 222 -9.24 17.55 -8.21
CA GLY A 222 -9.89 18.84 -8.31
C GLY A 222 -11.08 18.76 -7.33
N THR A 223 -11.27 19.80 -6.50
CA THR A 223 -12.37 19.90 -5.56
C THR A 223 -13.69 19.65 -6.30
N ALA A 224 -14.20 18.42 -6.25
CA ALA A 224 -15.39 18.03 -7.00
C ALA A 224 -16.50 17.59 -6.04
N ILE A 225 -17.74 17.82 -6.45
CA ILE A 225 -18.92 17.24 -5.82
C ILE A 225 -19.30 16.01 -6.64
N ARG A 226 -19.41 14.85 -6.01
CA ARG A 226 -19.91 13.62 -6.64
C ARG A 226 -21.24 13.25 -6.04
N PHE A 227 -22.18 12.87 -6.88
CA PHE A 227 -23.50 12.40 -6.43
C PHE A 227 -24.04 11.31 -7.36
N ALA A 228 -24.96 10.51 -6.83
CA ALA A 228 -25.72 9.54 -7.60
C ALA A 228 -27.11 10.06 -7.92
N GLY A 229 -27.57 9.81 -9.15
CA GLY A 229 -28.91 10.14 -9.64
C GLY A 229 -29.35 9.17 -10.73
N PRO A 230 -30.53 9.34 -11.34
CA PRO A 230 -30.92 8.58 -12.51
C PRO A 230 -29.91 8.75 -13.66
N PRO A 231 -29.65 7.69 -14.47
CA PRO A 231 -28.83 7.82 -15.65
C PRO A 231 -29.42 8.82 -16.65
N GLY A 232 -28.56 9.63 -17.27
CA GLY A 232 -28.97 10.58 -18.32
C GLY A 232 -29.62 11.87 -17.80
N LEU A 233 -29.27 12.33 -16.59
CA LEU A 233 -29.66 13.69 -16.13
C LEU A 233 -29.10 14.76 -17.08
N ASP A 234 -29.86 15.83 -17.24
CA ASP A 234 -29.39 17.00 -17.96
C ASP A 234 -28.23 17.69 -17.19
N THR A 235 -27.00 17.41 -17.63
CA THR A 235 -25.78 17.93 -17.00
C THR A 235 -25.69 19.45 -17.12
N ALA A 236 -26.24 20.07 -18.19
CA ALA A 236 -26.27 21.52 -18.35
C ALA A 236 -27.22 22.18 -17.33
N ALA A 237 -28.36 21.53 -17.05
CA ALA A 237 -29.28 21.99 -16.01
C ALA A 237 -28.63 21.91 -14.61
N VAL A 238 -27.89 20.83 -14.33
CA VAL A 238 -27.11 20.69 -13.08
C VAL A 238 -26.06 21.79 -12.99
N ALA A 239 -25.29 22.03 -14.07
CA ALA A 239 -24.24 23.05 -14.13
C ALA A 239 -24.79 24.45 -13.83
N THR A 240 -25.91 24.78 -14.45
CA THR A 240 -26.63 26.04 -14.22
C THR A 240 -27.05 26.18 -12.75
N ALA A 241 -27.65 25.13 -12.17
CA ALA A 241 -28.13 25.13 -10.80
C ALA A 241 -26.99 25.32 -9.79
N VAL A 242 -25.86 24.65 -10.00
CA VAL A 242 -24.69 24.71 -9.12
C VAL A 242 -23.80 25.91 -9.35
N GLY A 243 -23.96 26.58 -10.53
CA GLY A 243 -23.19 27.78 -10.91
C GLY A 243 -21.77 27.43 -11.36
N VAL A 244 -21.64 26.44 -12.25
CA VAL A 244 -20.38 26.03 -12.92
C VAL A 244 -20.56 26.04 -14.42
N ALA A 245 -19.48 25.86 -15.19
CA ALA A 245 -19.57 25.69 -16.64
C ALA A 245 -20.18 24.31 -17.00
N ASP A 246 -20.82 24.22 -18.18
CA ASP A 246 -21.47 22.97 -18.63
C ASP A 246 -20.49 21.81 -18.71
N ASP A 247 -19.25 22.06 -19.14
CA ASP A 247 -18.17 21.08 -19.24
C ASP A 247 -17.64 20.60 -17.87
N ASP A 248 -17.98 21.33 -16.78
CA ASP A 248 -17.61 20.96 -15.41
C ASP A 248 -18.53 19.89 -14.81
N VAL A 249 -19.63 19.54 -15.47
CA VAL A 249 -20.55 18.47 -15.03
C VAL A 249 -20.52 17.31 -15.99
N VAL A 250 -20.10 16.14 -15.50
CA VAL A 250 -19.92 14.94 -16.31
C VAL A 250 -20.61 13.75 -15.66
N GLU A 251 -21.28 12.93 -16.47
CA GLU A 251 -21.70 11.58 -16.07
C GLU A 251 -20.55 10.60 -16.34
N GLU A 252 -19.78 10.22 -15.28
CA GLU A 252 -18.63 9.29 -15.39
C GLU A 252 -19.06 7.83 -15.60
N GLY A 253 -20.31 7.53 -15.34
CA GLY A 253 -20.92 6.22 -15.51
C GLY A 253 -22.40 6.28 -15.21
N PRO A 254 -23.21 5.27 -15.60
CA PRO A 254 -24.66 5.35 -15.48
C PRO A 254 -25.12 5.81 -14.10
N GLY A 255 -25.71 7.01 -14.03
CA GLY A 255 -26.22 7.60 -12.79
C GLY A 255 -25.16 8.12 -11.81
N ARG A 256 -23.89 8.25 -12.23
CA ARG A 256 -22.80 8.81 -11.41
C ARG A 256 -22.31 10.11 -11.99
N TYR A 257 -22.50 11.19 -11.25
CA TYR A 257 -22.19 12.55 -11.71
C TYR A 257 -21.06 13.17 -10.93
N VAL A 258 -20.24 13.92 -11.63
CA VAL A 258 -19.14 14.73 -11.05
C VAL A 258 -19.34 16.17 -11.45
N VAL A 259 -19.34 17.06 -10.47
CA VAL A 259 -19.30 18.51 -10.65
C VAL A 259 -17.89 18.95 -10.29
N ALA A 260 -17.11 19.36 -11.26
CA ALA A 260 -15.76 19.86 -11.05
C ALA A 260 -15.75 21.22 -10.34
N GLY A 261 -14.66 21.51 -9.61
CA GLY A 261 -14.48 22.78 -8.90
C GLY A 261 -14.76 22.68 -7.41
N VAL A 262 -14.56 23.79 -6.67
CA VAL A 262 -14.58 23.82 -5.21
C VAL A 262 -15.95 23.41 -4.66
N ALA A 263 -15.99 22.33 -3.86
CA ALA A 263 -17.16 21.90 -3.12
C ALA A 263 -17.45 22.84 -1.95
N SER A 264 -18.08 23.98 -2.24
CA SER A 264 -18.50 24.92 -1.19
C SER A 264 -19.86 24.55 -0.63
N ALA A 265 -20.15 24.97 0.61
CA ALA A 265 -21.46 24.78 1.24
C ALA A 265 -22.60 25.38 0.38
N ASP A 266 -22.37 26.50 -0.29
CA ASP A 266 -23.32 27.13 -1.20
C ASP A 266 -23.63 26.25 -2.42
N ARG A 267 -22.62 25.68 -3.07
CA ARG A 267 -22.81 24.75 -4.22
C ARG A 267 -23.55 23.49 -3.82
N LEU A 268 -23.23 22.96 -2.63
CA LEU A 268 -23.92 21.78 -2.10
C LEU A 268 -25.39 22.08 -1.83
N ALA A 269 -25.70 23.23 -1.23
CA ALA A 269 -27.06 23.66 -0.98
C ALA A 269 -27.86 23.84 -2.29
N ARG A 270 -27.25 24.43 -3.32
CA ARG A 270 -27.87 24.58 -4.65
C ARG A 270 -28.10 23.23 -5.33
N LEU A 271 -27.14 22.31 -5.27
CA LEU A 271 -27.32 20.97 -5.82
C LEU A 271 -28.46 20.24 -5.12
N ALA A 272 -28.47 20.26 -3.78
CA ALA A 272 -29.51 19.63 -2.99
C ALA A 272 -30.90 20.23 -3.30
N GLY A 273 -31.03 21.57 -3.38
CA GLY A 273 -32.27 22.25 -3.74
C GLY A 273 -32.74 21.89 -5.15
N TRP A 274 -31.83 21.85 -6.12
CA TRP A 274 -32.18 21.46 -7.48
C TRP A 274 -32.67 20.01 -7.56
N LEU A 275 -31.97 19.07 -6.86
CA LEU A 275 -32.42 17.67 -6.79
C LEU A 275 -33.81 17.53 -6.16
N GLU A 276 -34.10 18.32 -5.10
CA GLU A 276 -35.42 18.37 -4.45
C GLU A 276 -36.49 18.89 -5.41
N GLU A 277 -36.22 19.98 -6.13
CA GLU A 277 -37.16 20.54 -7.14
C GLU A 277 -37.46 19.53 -8.27
N GLN A 278 -36.48 18.71 -8.66
CA GLN A 278 -36.66 17.66 -9.65
C GLN A 278 -37.28 16.37 -9.05
N ASN A 279 -37.57 16.35 -7.75
CA ASN A 279 -38.06 15.18 -7.03
C ASN A 279 -37.12 13.97 -7.14
N LEU A 280 -35.80 14.23 -7.15
CA LEU A 280 -34.73 13.25 -7.27
C LEU A 280 -34.10 12.99 -5.88
N PRO A 281 -33.81 11.71 -5.54
CA PRO A 281 -33.16 11.41 -4.27
C PRO A 281 -31.70 11.91 -4.27
N LEU A 282 -31.28 12.55 -3.17
CA LEU A 282 -29.89 12.82 -2.91
C LEU A 282 -29.23 11.55 -2.37
N ALA A 283 -28.55 10.82 -3.24
CA ALA A 283 -27.87 9.58 -2.89
C ALA A 283 -26.38 9.68 -3.15
N ASP A 284 -25.58 9.01 -2.31
CA ASP A 284 -24.11 8.90 -2.42
C ASP A 284 -23.39 10.24 -2.65
N LEU A 285 -23.86 11.30 -1.95
CA LEU A 285 -23.21 12.61 -2.02
C LEU A 285 -21.84 12.57 -1.34
N ARG A 286 -20.82 12.85 -2.11
CA ARG A 286 -19.44 12.94 -1.63
C ARG A 286 -18.87 14.31 -2.00
N THR A 287 -18.26 14.93 -1.02
CA THR A 287 -17.58 16.21 -1.18
C THR A 287 -16.16 16.10 -0.69
N GLY A 288 -15.25 16.74 -1.36
CA GLY A 288 -13.85 16.74 -0.94
C GLY A 288 -12.98 15.85 -1.81
N GLY A 289 -11.75 15.73 -1.39
CA GLY A 289 -10.67 15.12 -2.15
C GLY A 289 -10.99 13.75 -2.73
N GLY A 290 -10.38 13.44 -3.85
CA GLY A 290 -10.45 12.15 -4.51
C GLY A 290 -10.09 11.01 -3.58
N SER A 291 -10.25 9.80 -4.05
CA SER A 291 -9.76 8.60 -3.37
C SER A 291 -8.29 8.37 -3.74
N LEU A 292 -7.59 7.55 -2.97
CA LEU A 292 -6.28 7.05 -3.37
C LEU A 292 -6.36 6.34 -4.74
N GLU A 293 -7.52 5.75 -5.07
CA GLU A 293 -7.78 5.13 -6.37
C GLU A 293 -7.72 6.16 -7.51
N GLU A 294 -8.35 7.31 -7.34
CA GLU A 294 -8.29 8.38 -8.35
C GLU A 294 -6.88 8.95 -8.47
N ALA A 295 -6.17 9.15 -7.37
CA ALA A 295 -4.77 9.54 -7.36
C ALA A 295 -3.91 8.54 -8.13
N TYR A 296 -4.13 7.26 -7.87
CA TYR A 296 -3.42 6.17 -8.51
C TYR A 296 -3.70 6.12 -10.01
N LEU A 297 -4.96 6.15 -10.42
CA LEU A 297 -5.34 6.11 -11.83
C LEU A 297 -4.87 7.36 -12.59
N GLY A 298 -4.98 8.54 -11.97
CA GLY A 298 -4.48 9.80 -12.52
C GLY A 298 -2.97 9.77 -12.73
N ALA A 299 -2.21 9.30 -11.75
CA ALA A 299 -0.76 9.16 -11.83
C ALA A 299 -0.33 8.20 -12.94
N LEU A 300 -1.06 7.09 -13.14
CA LEU A 300 -0.78 6.14 -14.22
C LEU A 300 -1.08 6.70 -15.60
N ARG A 301 -2.21 7.43 -15.77
CA ARG A 301 -2.56 8.10 -17.04
C ARG A 301 -1.50 9.13 -17.44
N ALA A 302 -1.05 9.96 -16.49
CA ALA A 302 -0.01 10.96 -16.74
C ALA A 302 1.34 10.36 -17.21
N VAL A 303 1.60 9.08 -16.93
CA VAL A 303 2.77 8.35 -17.44
C VAL A 303 2.52 7.77 -18.84
N ALA A 304 1.30 7.28 -19.09
CA ALA A 304 0.93 6.72 -20.40
C ALA A 304 0.89 7.80 -21.50
N ASP A 305 0.54 9.05 -21.14
CA ASP A 305 0.45 10.20 -22.05
C ASP A 305 1.80 10.90 -22.30
N ARG A 306 2.87 10.44 -21.66
CA ARG A 306 4.22 10.95 -21.95
C ARG A 306 4.76 10.30 -23.22
N PRO A 307 5.11 11.11 -24.27
CA PRO A 307 5.58 10.62 -25.57
C PRO A 307 6.91 9.85 -25.46
#